data_3d7c9223126df8eb3b21a55366298656
#
_entry.id   3d7c9223126df8eb3b21a55366298656
#
_cell.length_a   1.000
_cell.length_b   1.000
_cell.length_c   1.000
_cell.angle_alpha   90.00
_cell.angle_beta   90.00
_cell.angle_gamma   90.00
#
_symmetry.space_group_name_H-M   'P 1'
#
loop_
_entity.id
_entity.type
_entity.pdbx_description
1 polymer ?
#
loop_
_entity_poly.entity_id
_entity_poly.type
_entity_poly.pdbx_seq_one_letter_code
_entity_poly.pdbx_strand_id
1 'polypeptide(L)'
;MQREITADEVKLMQKIQLDILKELDRICRLENIQYGIDGGTLLGAVRGGGFIPWDPDIDVIMLRDEYEKFYQACLKHLNTDKYFLQEERTDLDYRWGFTKIRRKHTSFVRCGQEHLKMCNGVFIDVLIMDNVPDLFFARKIYEFFCYCCRFVMWSEVGKYSESNTIKRILYKAA
;
A
#
# COMPACT_ATOMS: atom_id res chain seq x y z
N MET A 1 -6.12 14.84 -17.16
CA MET A 1 -7.55 15.07 -16.82
C MET A 1 -7.92 14.16 -15.68
N GLN A 2 -8.10 14.69 -14.47
CA GLN A 2 -8.54 13.90 -13.31
C GLN A 2 -9.98 13.47 -13.56
N ARG A 3 -10.26 12.19 -13.45
CA ARG A 3 -11.58 11.60 -13.62
C ARG A 3 -11.99 10.92 -12.33
N GLU A 4 -13.19 11.17 -11.88
CA GLU A 4 -13.78 10.38 -10.78
C GLU A 4 -14.06 8.94 -11.25
N ILE A 5 -13.82 7.99 -10.37
CA ILE A 5 -14.06 6.57 -10.61
C ILE A 5 -15.56 6.31 -10.43
N THR A 6 -16.17 5.63 -11.38
CA THR A 6 -17.59 5.25 -11.29
C THR A 6 -17.80 4.09 -10.32
N ALA A 7 -19.04 3.93 -9.83
CA ALA A 7 -19.39 2.82 -8.94
C ALA A 7 -19.13 1.43 -9.57
N ASP A 8 -19.30 1.29 -10.88
CA ASP A 8 -19.03 0.03 -11.57
C ASP A 8 -17.53 -0.24 -11.71
N GLU A 9 -16.71 0.80 -11.87
CA GLU A 9 -15.26 0.70 -11.86
C GLU A 9 -14.75 0.32 -10.47
N VAL A 10 -15.31 0.88 -9.39
CA VAL A 10 -15.01 0.48 -8.02
C VAL A 10 -15.30 -1.02 -7.82
N LYS A 11 -16.46 -1.50 -8.26
CA LYS A 11 -16.80 -2.95 -8.18
C LYS A 11 -15.84 -3.83 -8.97
N LEU A 12 -15.40 -3.37 -10.16
CA LEU A 12 -14.41 -4.10 -10.95
C LEU A 12 -13.06 -4.15 -10.24
N MET A 13 -12.62 -3.02 -9.67
CA MET A 13 -11.40 -2.94 -8.86
C MET A 13 -11.48 -3.88 -7.65
N GLN A 14 -12.57 -3.87 -6.89
CA GLN A 14 -12.80 -4.74 -5.75
C GLN A 14 -12.69 -6.24 -6.12
N LYS A 15 -13.21 -6.64 -7.29
CA LYS A 15 -13.04 -8.02 -7.79
C LYS A 15 -11.58 -8.38 -8.05
N ILE A 16 -10.83 -7.49 -8.71
CA ILE A 16 -9.41 -7.69 -8.99
C ILE A 16 -8.62 -7.74 -7.68
N GLN A 17 -8.91 -6.85 -6.75
CA GLN A 17 -8.26 -6.80 -5.43
C GLN A 17 -8.57 -8.04 -4.59
N LEU A 18 -9.79 -8.57 -4.66
CA LEU A 18 -10.12 -9.83 -4.01
C LEU A 18 -9.32 -11.01 -4.58
N ASP A 19 -9.05 -11.03 -5.89
CA ASP A 19 -8.19 -12.05 -6.49
C ASP A 19 -6.74 -11.92 -6.03
N ILE A 20 -6.24 -10.68 -5.85
CA ILE A 20 -4.90 -10.44 -5.28
C ILE A 20 -4.88 -10.91 -3.81
N LEU A 21 -5.89 -10.57 -3.02
CA LEU A 21 -5.99 -10.98 -1.61
C LEU A 21 -6.03 -12.52 -1.47
N LYS A 22 -6.74 -13.21 -2.35
CA LYS A 22 -6.76 -14.68 -2.37
C LYS A 22 -5.37 -15.28 -2.67
N GLU A 23 -4.60 -14.65 -3.54
CA GLU A 23 -3.23 -15.07 -3.82
C GLU A 23 -2.31 -14.83 -2.61
N LEU A 24 -2.45 -13.68 -1.94
CA LEU A 24 -1.76 -13.39 -0.69
C LEU A 24 -2.12 -14.45 0.38
N ASP A 25 -3.40 -14.71 0.61
CA ASP A 25 -3.88 -15.70 1.58
C ASP A 25 -3.34 -17.10 1.27
N ARG A 26 -3.34 -17.50 -0.02
CA ARG A 26 -2.77 -18.77 -0.47
C ARG A 26 -1.29 -18.91 -0.06
N ILE A 27 -0.49 -17.87 -0.31
CA ILE A 27 0.95 -17.86 0.03
C ILE A 27 1.12 -17.89 1.55
N CYS A 28 0.37 -17.07 2.28
CA CYS A 28 0.43 -17.02 3.73
C CYS A 28 0.07 -18.37 4.38
N ARG A 29 -0.97 -19.05 3.90
CA ARG A 29 -1.35 -20.38 4.38
C ARG A 29 -0.29 -21.44 4.06
N LEU A 30 0.32 -21.37 2.87
CA LEU A 30 1.35 -22.32 2.45
C LEU A 30 2.59 -22.26 3.35
N GLU A 31 3.00 -21.06 3.75
CA GLU A 31 4.23 -20.82 4.53
C GLU A 31 3.94 -20.50 6.02
N ASN A 32 2.69 -20.68 6.47
CA ASN A 32 2.24 -20.42 7.84
C ASN A 32 2.59 -18.99 8.32
N ILE A 33 2.29 -18.00 7.49
CA ILE A 33 2.52 -16.58 7.74
C ILE A 33 1.24 -15.93 8.28
N GLN A 34 1.37 -15.15 9.34
CA GLN A 34 0.24 -14.45 9.95
C GLN A 34 0.07 -13.05 9.34
N TYR A 35 -1.17 -12.72 9.02
CA TYR A 35 -1.56 -11.38 8.58
C TYR A 35 -2.93 -10.99 9.11
N GLY A 36 -3.24 -9.71 9.10
CA GLY A 36 -4.56 -9.17 9.39
C GLY A 36 -5.05 -8.27 8.27
N ILE A 37 -6.32 -7.89 8.33
CA ILE A 37 -6.88 -6.83 7.49
C ILE A 37 -7.13 -5.60 8.35
N ASP A 38 -7.04 -4.39 7.77
CA ASP A 38 -7.12 -3.13 8.50
C ASP A 38 -8.06 -2.11 7.82
N GLY A 39 -8.25 -0.97 8.45
CA GLY A 39 -8.95 0.18 7.89
C GLY A 39 -10.35 -0.10 7.40
N GLY A 40 -10.66 0.37 6.19
CA GLY A 40 -11.92 0.17 5.50
C GLY A 40 -12.22 -1.30 5.22
N THR A 41 -11.19 -2.07 4.91
CA THR A 41 -11.28 -3.52 4.65
C THR A 41 -11.80 -4.27 5.87
N LEU A 42 -11.24 -4.03 7.06
CA LEU A 42 -11.71 -4.64 8.31
C LEU A 42 -13.11 -4.18 8.66
N LEU A 43 -13.37 -2.88 8.56
CA LEU A 43 -14.69 -2.32 8.86
C LEU A 43 -15.78 -2.92 7.97
N GLY A 44 -15.52 -3.05 6.67
CA GLY A 44 -16.44 -3.66 5.72
C GLY A 44 -16.70 -5.13 6.01
N ALA A 45 -15.64 -5.88 6.30
CA ALA A 45 -15.76 -7.31 6.66
C ALA A 45 -16.61 -7.52 7.92
N VAL A 46 -16.41 -6.72 8.98
CA VAL A 46 -17.12 -6.86 10.26
C VAL A 46 -18.59 -6.40 10.16
N ARG A 47 -18.84 -5.28 9.47
CA ARG A 47 -20.19 -4.68 9.41
C ARG A 47 -21.07 -5.22 8.29
N GLY A 48 -20.48 -5.54 7.13
CA GLY A 48 -21.20 -5.91 5.92
C GLY A 48 -20.84 -7.27 5.34
N GLY A 49 -19.92 -8.01 5.96
CA GLY A 49 -19.43 -9.29 5.44
C GLY A 49 -18.67 -9.18 4.12
N GLY A 50 -18.15 -8.00 3.79
CA GLY A 50 -17.44 -7.75 2.54
C GLY A 50 -16.94 -6.31 2.41
N PHE A 51 -16.76 -5.85 1.18
CA PHE A 51 -16.30 -4.49 0.90
C PHE A 51 -17.33 -3.43 1.32
N ILE A 52 -16.84 -2.29 1.75
CA ILE A 52 -17.64 -1.07 1.76
C ILE A 52 -17.87 -0.68 0.28
N PRO A 53 -19.11 -0.41 -0.16
CA PRO A 53 -19.43 -0.26 -1.61
C PRO A 53 -18.63 0.80 -2.37
N TRP A 54 -18.16 1.82 -1.69
CA TRP A 54 -17.38 2.93 -2.28
C TRP A 54 -15.90 2.89 -1.95
N ASP A 55 -15.44 1.86 -1.22
CA ASP A 55 -14.04 1.73 -0.80
C ASP A 55 -13.21 1.12 -1.93
N PRO A 56 -12.22 1.86 -2.48
CA PRO A 56 -11.51 1.43 -3.67
C PRO A 56 -10.23 0.63 -3.38
N ASP A 57 -9.95 0.26 -2.12
CA ASP A 57 -8.72 -0.44 -1.74
C ASP A 57 -8.91 -1.56 -0.72
N ILE A 58 -7.88 -2.38 -0.59
CA ILE A 58 -7.73 -3.41 0.44
C ILE A 58 -6.43 -3.12 1.17
N ASP A 59 -6.53 -3.04 2.50
CA ASP A 59 -5.41 -2.90 3.41
C ASP A 59 -5.18 -4.19 4.18
N VAL A 60 -3.96 -4.72 4.09
CA VAL A 60 -3.46 -5.86 4.86
C VAL A 60 -2.36 -5.38 5.78
N ILE A 61 -2.29 -5.91 6.99
CA ILE A 61 -1.22 -5.62 7.95
C ILE A 61 -0.43 -6.88 8.27
N MET A 62 0.88 -6.72 8.42
CA MET A 62 1.80 -7.77 8.88
C MET A 62 2.79 -7.19 9.89
N LEU A 63 3.14 -7.95 10.92
CA LEU A 63 4.30 -7.64 11.74
C LEU A 63 5.58 -7.78 10.90
N ARG A 64 6.64 -7.03 11.22
CA ARG A 64 7.89 -7.02 10.45
C ARG A 64 8.42 -8.42 10.17
N ASP A 65 8.48 -9.28 11.18
CA ASP A 65 9.02 -10.63 11.03
C ASP A 65 8.15 -11.50 10.10
N GLU A 66 6.83 -11.34 10.15
CA GLU A 66 5.90 -12.03 9.25
C GLU A 66 6.00 -11.50 7.81
N TYR A 67 6.21 -10.19 7.67
CA TYR A 67 6.43 -9.58 6.35
C TYR A 67 7.72 -10.09 5.68
N GLU A 68 8.82 -10.22 6.41
CA GLU A 68 10.06 -10.74 5.81
C GLU A 68 9.91 -12.20 5.36
N LYS A 69 9.17 -13.03 6.11
CA LYS A 69 8.78 -14.37 5.66
C LYS A 69 7.92 -14.30 4.40
N PHE A 70 6.94 -13.40 4.38
CA PHE A 70 6.05 -13.19 3.24
C PHE A 70 6.81 -12.74 1.99
N TYR A 71 7.76 -11.83 2.13
CA TYR A 71 8.63 -11.42 1.02
C TYR A 71 9.37 -12.62 0.42
N GLN A 72 10.03 -13.44 1.25
CA GLN A 72 10.74 -14.65 0.80
C GLN A 72 9.78 -15.67 0.18
N ALA A 73 8.59 -15.83 0.73
CA ALA A 73 7.55 -16.69 0.19
C ALA A 73 7.06 -16.21 -1.19
N CYS A 74 6.90 -14.91 -1.38
CA CYS A 74 6.54 -14.33 -2.67
C CYS A 74 7.59 -14.59 -3.74
N LEU A 75 8.88 -14.52 -3.43
CA LEU A 75 9.95 -14.85 -4.38
C LEU A 75 9.86 -16.29 -4.90
N LYS A 76 9.29 -17.22 -4.11
CA LYS A 76 9.17 -18.64 -4.46
C LYS A 76 7.83 -18.98 -5.10
N HIS A 77 6.75 -18.37 -4.63
CA HIS A 77 5.39 -18.88 -4.82
C HIS A 77 4.42 -17.90 -5.50
N LEU A 78 4.77 -16.61 -5.61
CA LEU A 78 3.90 -15.62 -6.25
C LEU A 78 3.74 -15.96 -7.74
N ASN A 79 2.51 -15.98 -8.22
CA ASN A 79 2.24 -16.10 -9.64
C ASN A 79 2.68 -14.83 -10.38
N THR A 80 3.94 -14.81 -10.80
CA THR A 80 4.57 -13.66 -11.45
C THR A 80 4.04 -13.34 -12.85
N ASP A 81 3.28 -14.23 -13.48
CA ASP A 81 2.59 -13.91 -14.74
C ASP A 81 1.42 -12.95 -14.51
N LYS A 82 0.79 -13.06 -13.34
CA LYS A 82 -0.40 -12.28 -12.98
C LYS A 82 -0.11 -11.11 -12.06
N TYR A 83 0.85 -11.27 -11.15
CA TYR A 83 1.07 -10.34 -10.04
C TYR A 83 2.49 -9.83 -10.01
N PHE A 84 2.66 -8.68 -9.38
CA PHE A 84 3.95 -8.06 -9.13
C PHE A 84 4.00 -7.60 -7.67
N LEU A 85 4.99 -8.07 -6.93
CA LEU A 85 5.29 -7.58 -5.59
C LEU A 85 6.08 -6.31 -5.73
N GLN A 86 5.50 -5.17 -5.36
CA GLN A 86 6.10 -3.85 -5.48
C GLN A 86 6.54 -3.35 -4.11
N GLU A 87 7.84 -3.22 -3.94
CA GLU A 87 8.50 -2.62 -2.79
C GLU A 87 9.90 -2.13 -3.22
N GLU A 88 10.67 -1.51 -2.34
CA GLU A 88 11.96 -0.88 -2.66
C GLU A 88 13.00 -1.83 -3.28
N ARG A 89 12.96 -3.15 -2.95
CA ARG A 89 13.88 -4.18 -3.47
C ARG A 89 13.48 -4.68 -4.87
N THR A 90 12.25 -4.42 -5.31
CA THR A 90 11.69 -4.97 -6.56
C THR A 90 11.35 -3.91 -7.59
N ASP A 91 11.12 -2.67 -7.16
CA ASP A 91 10.80 -1.53 -8.03
C ASP A 91 11.60 -0.30 -7.53
N LEU A 92 12.70 0.03 -8.20
CA LEU A 92 13.63 1.09 -7.80
C LEU A 92 13.01 2.49 -7.81
N ASP A 93 11.93 2.69 -8.54
CA ASP A 93 11.17 3.95 -8.57
C ASP A 93 10.07 4.01 -7.49
N TYR A 94 9.91 2.91 -6.72
CA TYR A 94 8.93 2.84 -5.63
C TYR A 94 9.53 3.39 -4.34
N ARG A 95 8.89 4.38 -3.76
CA ARG A 95 9.47 5.17 -2.67
C ARG A 95 8.72 5.11 -1.33
N TRP A 96 7.66 4.34 -1.25
CA TRP A 96 6.90 4.23 0.01
C TRP A 96 7.40 3.08 0.87
N GLY A 97 7.35 3.27 2.20
CA GLY A 97 7.80 2.29 3.18
C GLY A 97 6.82 1.13 3.45
N PHE A 98 5.88 0.87 2.55
CA PHE A 98 4.95 -0.26 2.61
C PHE A 98 4.88 -0.93 1.23
N THR A 99 4.40 -2.14 1.19
CA THR A 99 4.41 -2.98 -0.02
C THR A 99 3.06 -2.95 -0.70
N LYS A 100 3.07 -3.19 -2.01
CA LYS A 100 1.87 -3.45 -2.79
C LYS A 100 2.00 -4.77 -3.53
N ILE A 101 0.88 -5.49 -3.63
CA ILE A 101 0.77 -6.55 -4.65
C ILE A 101 -0.09 -5.99 -5.77
N ARG A 102 0.49 -5.90 -6.96
CA ARG A 102 -0.19 -5.34 -8.13
C ARG A 102 -0.63 -6.41 -9.11
N ARG A 103 -1.78 -6.18 -9.72
CA ARG A 103 -2.25 -6.97 -10.87
C ARG A 103 -1.57 -6.49 -12.13
N LYS A 104 -0.79 -7.36 -12.79
CA LYS A 104 -0.23 -7.07 -14.11
C LYS A 104 -1.32 -6.91 -15.17
N HIS A 105 -1.00 -6.21 -16.25
CA HIS A 105 -1.91 -5.93 -17.37
C HIS A 105 -3.16 -5.13 -16.95
N THR A 106 -3.06 -4.37 -15.87
CA THR A 106 -4.05 -3.37 -15.45
C THR A 106 -3.35 -2.04 -15.24
N SER A 107 -4.10 -0.93 -15.26
CA SER A 107 -3.56 0.40 -14.99
C SER A 107 -4.44 1.13 -13.98
N PHE A 108 -3.83 1.55 -12.88
CA PHE A 108 -4.47 2.41 -11.89
C PHE A 108 -3.44 3.38 -11.33
N VAL A 109 -3.55 4.65 -11.73
CA VAL A 109 -2.64 5.73 -11.33
C VAL A 109 -3.39 6.69 -10.42
N ARG A 110 -2.91 6.87 -9.19
CA ARG A 110 -3.48 7.86 -8.26
C ARG A 110 -3.13 9.28 -8.71
N CYS A 111 -4.04 10.22 -8.50
CA CYS A 111 -3.83 11.64 -8.79
C CYS A 111 -2.54 12.17 -8.15
N GLY A 112 -1.75 12.90 -8.93
CA GLY A 112 -0.46 13.45 -8.50
C GLY A 112 0.71 12.46 -8.57
N GLN A 113 0.47 11.22 -9.04
CA GLN A 113 1.49 10.19 -9.22
C GLN A 113 1.77 9.87 -10.70
N GLU A 114 1.20 10.62 -11.63
CA GLU A 114 1.27 10.40 -13.07
C GLU A 114 2.69 10.51 -13.62
N HIS A 115 3.54 11.28 -12.94
CA HIS A 115 4.95 11.51 -13.31
C HIS A 115 5.90 10.43 -12.78
N LEU A 116 5.45 9.57 -11.87
CA LEU A 116 6.28 8.52 -11.27
C LEU A 116 6.43 7.34 -12.23
N LYS A 117 7.66 6.84 -12.37
CA LYS A 117 7.99 5.74 -13.30
C LYS A 117 7.78 4.35 -12.70
N MET A 118 7.24 4.27 -11.49
CA MET A 118 6.96 3.01 -10.81
C MET A 118 5.92 2.17 -11.56
N CYS A 119 5.91 0.87 -11.29
CA CYS A 119 4.88 -0.02 -11.79
C CYS A 119 3.48 0.46 -11.36
N ASN A 120 2.55 0.51 -12.32
CA ASN A 120 1.16 0.91 -12.11
C ASN A 120 0.23 -0.26 -12.45
N GLY A 121 -0.75 -0.50 -11.60
CA GLY A 121 -1.74 -1.56 -11.76
C GLY A 121 -2.69 -1.53 -10.57
N VAL A 122 -3.85 -2.17 -10.68
CA VAL A 122 -4.75 -2.38 -9.53
C VAL A 122 -3.98 -3.15 -8.46
N PHE A 123 -4.12 -2.79 -7.20
CA PHE A 123 -3.28 -3.29 -6.11
C PHE A 123 -4.06 -3.49 -4.82
N ILE A 124 -3.42 -4.18 -3.89
CA ILE A 124 -3.73 -4.15 -2.46
C ILE A 124 -2.50 -3.60 -1.73
N ASP A 125 -2.73 -2.94 -0.60
CA ASP A 125 -1.67 -2.44 0.28
C ASP A 125 -1.31 -3.48 1.35
N VAL A 126 -0.01 -3.69 1.57
CA VAL A 126 0.53 -4.53 2.65
C VAL A 126 1.34 -3.62 3.57
N LEU A 127 0.72 -3.24 4.67
CA LEU A 127 1.27 -2.34 5.67
C LEU A 127 2.13 -3.12 6.66
N ILE A 128 3.33 -2.63 6.92
CA ILE A 128 4.27 -3.29 7.80
C ILE A 128 4.24 -2.62 9.17
N MET A 129 3.99 -3.42 10.20
CA MET A 129 3.90 -2.96 11.58
C MET A 129 5.23 -3.20 12.29
N ASP A 130 5.86 -2.11 12.71
CA ASP A 130 7.12 -2.11 13.46
C ASP A 130 6.89 -1.84 14.94
N ASN A 131 7.80 -2.33 15.77
CA ASN A 131 7.81 -2.01 17.18
C ASN A 131 8.20 -0.54 17.40
N VAL A 132 7.55 0.09 18.35
CA VAL A 132 7.90 1.45 18.80
C VAL A 132 8.50 1.41 20.20
N PRO A 133 9.40 2.34 20.55
CA PRO A 133 9.98 2.40 21.89
C PRO A 133 8.92 2.59 22.99
N ASP A 134 9.05 1.87 24.10
CA ASP A 134 8.14 1.99 25.25
C ASP A 134 8.36 3.29 26.05
N LEU A 135 9.61 3.75 26.15
CA LEU A 135 9.96 4.97 26.86
C LEU A 135 9.37 6.19 26.15
N PHE A 136 8.63 7.00 26.90
CA PHE A 136 7.90 8.16 26.36
C PHE A 136 8.79 9.12 25.52
N PHE A 137 9.96 9.51 26.03
CA PHE A 137 10.83 10.41 25.29
C PHE A 137 11.45 9.77 24.05
N ALA A 138 11.87 8.51 24.14
CA ALA A 138 12.37 7.76 22.98
C ALA A 138 11.29 7.62 21.91
N ARG A 139 10.04 7.33 22.30
CA ARG A 139 8.89 7.28 21.40
C ARG A 139 8.65 8.61 20.68
N LYS A 140 8.73 9.75 21.38
CA LYS A 140 8.54 11.08 20.77
C LYS A 140 9.64 11.40 19.75
N ILE A 141 10.89 11.04 20.03
CA ILE A 141 11.99 11.19 19.08
C ILE A 141 11.75 10.30 17.86
N TYR A 142 11.38 9.04 18.08
CA TYR A 142 11.06 8.09 17.01
C TYR A 142 9.91 8.59 16.12
N GLU A 143 8.80 9.03 16.72
CA GLU A 143 7.65 9.61 16.00
C GLU A 143 8.07 10.81 15.13
N PHE A 144 8.93 11.70 15.66
CA PHE A 144 9.45 12.85 14.92
C PHE A 144 10.27 12.42 13.71
N PHE A 145 11.18 11.46 13.85
CA PHE A 145 11.95 10.94 12.72
C PHE A 145 11.07 10.27 11.69
N CYS A 146 10.11 9.45 12.10
CA CYS A 146 9.13 8.85 11.20
C CYS A 146 8.32 9.92 10.44
N TYR A 147 7.94 11.00 11.10
CA TYR A 147 7.27 12.13 10.45
C TYR A 147 8.17 12.78 9.38
N CYS A 148 9.44 13.05 9.70
CA CYS A 148 10.40 13.62 8.77
C CYS A 148 10.62 12.71 7.55
N CYS A 149 10.85 11.42 7.75
CA CYS A 149 11.01 10.44 6.67
C CYS A 149 9.78 10.41 5.76
N ARG A 150 8.59 10.33 6.35
CA ARG A 150 7.31 10.35 5.60
C ARG A 150 7.14 11.65 4.83
N PHE A 151 7.49 12.79 5.42
CA PHE A 151 7.43 14.08 4.73
C PHE A 151 8.30 14.10 3.47
N VAL A 152 9.55 13.61 3.58
CA VAL A 152 10.48 13.50 2.43
C VAL A 152 9.93 12.53 1.38
N MET A 153 9.47 11.35 1.79
CA MET A 153 8.90 10.37 0.85
C MET A 153 7.70 10.92 0.06
N TRP A 154 6.84 11.71 0.72
CA TRP A 154 5.66 12.30 0.07
C TRP A 154 5.94 13.61 -0.67
N SER A 155 7.14 14.18 -0.56
CA SER A 155 7.49 15.46 -1.21
C SER A 155 7.30 15.43 -2.72
N GLU A 156 7.65 14.31 -3.37
CA GLU A 156 7.50 14.14 -4.83
C GLU A 156 6.04 14.22 -5.31
N VAL A 157 5.11 13.70 -4.54
CA VAL A 157 3.69 13.78 -4.84
C VAL A 157 3.10 15.12 -4.37
N GLY A 158 3.48 15.54 -3.17
CA GLY A 158 2.94 16.74 -2.53
C GLY A 158 3.26 18.02 -3.30
N LYS A 159 4.42 18.13 -3.93
CA LYS A 159 4.78 19.32 -4.74
C LYS A 159 3.84 19.55 -5.94
N TYR A 160 3.17 18.51 -6.42
CA TYR A 160 2.22 18.58 -7.55
C TYR A 160 0.76 18.55 -7.12
N SER A 161 0.41 17.79 -6.07
CA SER A 161 -0.98 17.52 -5.68
C SER A 161 -1.47 18.30 -4.46
N GLU A 162 -0.56 18.92 -3.66
CA GLU A 162 -0.96 19.64 -2.44
C GLU A 162 -1.64 20.97 -2.76
N SER A 163 -2.84 21.17 -2.22
CA SER A 163 -3.62 22.40 -2.39
C SER A 163 -3.11 23.56 -1.52
N ASN A 164 -2.52 23.26 -0.35
CA ASN A 164 -1.97 24.27 0.55
C ASN A 164 -0.62 24.78 0.04
N THR A 165 -0.57 26.08 -0.30
CA THR A 165 0.60 26.72 -0.89
C THR A 165 1.85 26.62 -0.02
N ILE A 166 1.73 26.76 1.31
CA ILE A 166 2.87 26.68 2.23
C ILE A 166 3.43 25.26 2.24
N LYS A 167 2.58 24.25 2.40
CA LYS A 167 2.99 22.83 2.36
C LYS A 167 3.63 22.49 1.02
N ARG A 168 3.07 22.99 -0.08
CA ARG A 168 3.61 22.77 -1.44
C ARG A 168 5.01 23.36 -1.61
N ILE A 169 5.28 24.53 -1.02
CA ILE A 169 6.63 25.14 -1.03
C ILE A 169 7.59 24.27 -0.20
N LEU A 170 7.17 23.81 0.98
CA LEU A 170 7.98 22.91 1.81
C LEU A 170 8.30 21.59 1.11
N TYR A 171 7.34 21.00 0.39
CA TYR A 171 7.57 19.81 -0.42
C TYR A 171 8.52 20.03 -1.60
N LYS A 172 8.60 21.23 -2.14
CA LYS A 172 9.58 21.57 -3.19
C LYS A 172 11.00 21.76 -2.67
N ALA A 173 11.14 22.03 -1.37
CA ALA A 173 12.42 22.24 -0.71
C ALA A 173 12.98 20.95 -0.08
N ALA A 174 12.17 19.90 0.06
CA ALA A 174 12.56 18.59 0.60
C ALA A 174 12.96 17.61 -0.51
#